data_2fa0425a34c30aa86577499b6f8b3224
#
_entry.id   2fa0425a34c30aa86577499b6f8b3224
#
_cell.length_a   1.000
_cell.length_b   1.000
_cell.length_c   1.000
_cell.angle_alpha   90.00
_cell.angle_beta   90.00
_cell.angle_gamma   90.00
#
_symmetry.space_group_name_H-M   'P 1'
#
loop_
_entity.id
_entity.type
_entity.pdbx_description
1 polymer ?
#
loop_
_entity_poly.entity_id
_entity_poly.type
_entity_poly.pdbx_seq_one_letter_code
_entity_poly.pdbx_strand_id
1 'polypeptide(L)'
;AISSLDSSRISDFDALGAHYNRIALLLFKSNINEEAEKMFRKAITFNSMLSDKSQLSESYRGLWKCYYVDKEGGIDTTLLKTIELIPQIESEEELYKTKNALSYYFLISGDYASAMKYNSEIRPLCRDSVLFYKSCLVRGSIFCGERNIDSAIYYTKKAARSNYIYTKTSAYENLYAMTGDSVYLGLYHSLCDSIAGMVKPAKVNSAFYGELINNMNVEYSRRIH
;
A
#
# COMPACT_ATOMS: atom_id res chain seq x y z
N ALA A 1 26.60 14.56 -8.90
CA ALA A 1 26.24 14.26 -10.31
C ALA A 1 24.82 14.67 -10.67
N ILE A 2 23.91 14.86 -9.68
CA ILE A 2 22.50 15.24 -9.93
C ILE A 2 22.34 16.75 -10.19
N SER A 3 23.27 17.58 -9.72
CA SER A 3 23.22 19.04 -9.87
C SER A 3 23.46 19.57 -11.29
N SER A 4 23.72 18.69 -12.26
CA SER A 4 23.95 19.04 -13.66
C SER A 4 22.85 18.52 -14.62
N LEU A 5 21.77 17.90 -14.09
CA LEU A 5 20.62 17.54 -14.92
C LEU A 5 19.78 18.78 -15.17
N ASP A 6 19.46 19.01 -16.45
CA ASP A 6 18.54 20.05 -16.88
C ASP A 6 17.18 19.88 -16.17
N SER A 7 16.57 20.97 -15.71
CA SER A 7 15.27 20.97 -15.02
C SER A 7 14.15 20.31 -15.84
N SER A 8 14.25 20.36 -17.19
CA SER A 8 13.33 19.65 -18.08
C SER A 8 13.43 18.13 -17.96
N ARG A 9 14.63 17.59 -17.78
CA ARG A 9 14.83 16.14 -17.57
C ARG A 9 14.34 15.68 -16.20
N ILE A 10 14.43 16.51 -15.16
CA ILE A 10 13.91 16.19 -13.83
C ILE A 10 12.39 16.07 -13.86
N SER A 11 11.69 17.01 -14.54
CA SER A 11 10.24 16.93 -14.72
C SER A 11 9.79 15.70 -15.52
N ASP A 12 10.58 15.28 -16.50
CA ASP A 12 10.33 14.07 -17.27
C ASP A 12 10.48 12.80 -16.42
N PHE A 13 11.48 12.74 -15.53
CA PHE A 13 11.65 11.61 -14.62
C PHE A 13 10.54 11.53 -13.58
N ASP A 14 10.07 12.67 -13.05
CA ASP A 14 8.92 12.76 -12.16
C ASP A 14 7.66 12.19 -12.83
N ALA A 15 7.36 12.67 -14.05
CA ALA A 15 6.21 12.19 -14.82
C ALA A 15 6.31 10.69 -15.13
N LEU A 16 7.49 10.20 -15.55
CA LEU A 16 7.70 8.79 -15.87
C LEU A 16 7.57 7.90 -14.64
N GLY A 17 8.19 8.30 -13.53
CA GLY A 17 8.09 7.57 -12.28
C GLY A 17 6.65 7.45 -11.78
N ALA A 18 5.89 8.55 -11.84
CA ALA A 18 4.47 8.58 -11.50
C ALA A 18 3.62 7.68 -12.42
N HIS A 19 3.89 7.69 -13.73
CA HIS A 19 3.18 6.82 -14.68
C HIS A 19 3.45 5.34 -14.42
N TYR A 20 4.70 4.96 -14.19
CA TYR A 20 5.05 3.58 -13.85
C TYR A 20 4.40 3.12 -12.55
N ASN A 21 4.35 3.96 -11.51
CA ASN A 21 3.62 3.67 -10.28
C ASN A 21 2.12 3.45 -10.54
N ARG A 22 1.48 4.31 -11.35
CA ARG A 22 0.05 4.16 -11.69
C ARG A 22 -0.23 2.85 -12.43
N ILE A 23 0.57 2.52 -13.44
CA ILE A 23 0.43 1.27 -14.20
C ILE A 23 0.62 0.08 -13.27
N ALA A 24 1.68 0.10 -12.44
CA ALA A 24 1.95 -0.96 -11.48
C ALA A 24 0.77 -1.18 -10.52
N LEU A 25 0.17 -0.11 -10.00
CA LEU A 25 -1.00 -0.20 -9.12
C LEU A 25 -2.23 -0.76 -9.82
N LEU A 26 -2.44 -0.42 -11.11
CA LEU A 26 -3.55 -0.97 -11.89
C LEU A 26 -3.34 -2.47 -12.15
N LEU A 27 -2.14 -2.88 -12.55
CA LEU A 27 -1.78 -4.28 -12.76
C LEU A 27 -1.94 -5.08 -11.47
N PHE A 28 -1.45 -4.57 -10.35
CA PHE A 28 -1.60 -5.19 -9.04
C PHE A 28 -3.07 -5.39 -8.65
N LYS A 29 -3.92 -4.36 -8.84
CA LYS A 29 -5.36 -4.45 -8.59
C LYS A 29 -6.08 -5.44 -9.53
N SER A 30 -5.50 -5.70 -10.70
CA SER A 30 -5.99 -6.68 -11.68
C SER A 30 -5.39 -8.07 -11.45
N ASN A 31 -4.66 -8.27 -10.34
CA ASN A 31 -4.01 -9.53 -9.97
C ASN A 31 -2.93 -10.00 -10.97
N ILE A 32 -2.30 -9.03 -11.66
CA ILE A 32 -1.18 -9.27 -12.60
C ILE A 32 0.11 -8.84 -11.90
N ASN A 33 0.51 -9.62 -10.88
CA ASN A 33 1.54 -9.21 -9.93
C ASN A 33 2.95 -9.16 -10.54
N GLU A 34 3.28 -10.08 -11.45
CA GLU A 34 4.59 -10.16 -12.07
C GLU A 34 4.92 -8.92 -12.93
N GLU A 35 3.95 -8.47 -13.71
CA GLU A 35 4.07 -7.24 -14.50
C GLU A 35 4.03 -5.99 -13.59
N ALA A 36 3.22 -6.01 -12.53
CA ALA A 36 3.20 -4.94 -11.54
C ALA A 36 4.56 -4.77 -10.88
N GLU A 37 5.22 -5.88 -10.50
CA GLU A 37 6.58 -5.87 -9.97
C GLU A 37 7.56 -5.19 -10.94
N LYS A 38 7.54 -5.58 -12.21
CA LYS A 38 8.41 -4.99 -13.25
C LYS A 38 8.21 -3.48 -13.37
N MET A 39 6.95 -3.03 -13.30
CA MET A 39 6.63 -1.60 -13.38
C MET A 39 7.07 -0.84 -12.12
N PHE A 40 6.88 -1.39 -10.91
CA PHE A 40 7.41 -0.77 -9.69
C PHE A 40 8.94 -0.67 -9.71
N ARG A 41 9.66 -1.67 -10.22
CA ARG A 41 11.12 -1.60 -10.37
C ARG A 41 11.55 -0.48 -11.32
N LYS A 42 10.82 -0.28 -12.44
CA LYS A 42 11.05 0.85 -13.34
C LYS A 42 10.76 2.19 -12.64
N ALA A 43 9.66 2.29 -11.90
CA ALA A 43 9.35 3.49 -11.14
C ALA A 43 10.46 3.83 -10.14
N ILE A 44 11.02 2.84 -9.44
CA ILE A 44 12.15 3.02 -8.52
C ILE A 44 13.35 3.65 -9.24
N THR A 45 13.66 3.20 -10.45
CA THR A 45 14.79 3.74 -11.23
C THR A 45 14.65 5.26 -11.46
N PHE A 46 13.47 5.72 -11.84
CA PHE A 46 13.22 7.15 -12.10
C PHE A 46 13.08 7.95 -10.80
N ASN A 47 12.27 7.46 -9.86
CA ASN A 47 11.98 8.16 -8.62
C ASN A 47 13.19 8.26 -7.69
N SER A 48 14.19 7.38 -7.84
CA SER A 48 15.45 7.49 -7.08
C SER A 48 16.26 8.74 -7.40
N MET A 49 16.04 9.34 -8.59
CA MET A 49 16.72 10.55 -9.07
C MET A 49 16.11 11.84 -8.54
N LEU A 50 14.88 11.79 -8.01
CA LEU A 50 14.15 12.95 -7.50
C LEU A 50 14.64 13.33 -6.09
N SER A 51 14.54 14.61 -5.73
CA SER A 51 14.82 15.11 -4.37
C SER A 51 13.73 14.68 -3.39
N ASP A 52 12.44 14.93 -3.74
CA ASP A 52 11.31 14.40 -2.98
C ASP A 52 11.21 12.88 -3.15
N LYS A 53 11.21 12.16 -2.05
CA LYS A 53 11.14 10.70 -2.02
C LYS A 53 9.74 10.13 -1.87
N SER A 54 8.71 10.94 -1.98
CA SER A 54 7.29 10.52 -1.87
C SER A 54 6.95 9.42 -2.88
N GLN A 55 7.25 9.62 -4.17
CA GLN A 55 6.99 8.65 -5.21
C GLN A 55 7.89 7.41 -5.10
N LEU A 56 9.14 7.57 -4.67
CA LEU A 56 10.04 6.45 -4.43
C LEU A 56 9.53 5.55 -3.31
N SER A 57 9.04 6.16 -2.23
CA SER A 57 8.42 5.43 -1.13
C SER A 57 7.16 4.67 -1.57
N GLU A 58 6.30 5.28 -2.42
CA GLU A 58 5.16 4.60 -3.04
C GLU A 58 5.59 3.38 -3.85
N SER A 59 6.66 3.51 -4.64
CA SER A 59 7.19 2.42 -5.47
C SER A 59 7.65 1.23 -4.61
N TYR A 60 8.41 1.49 -3.53
CA TYR A 60 8.84 0.42 -2.61
C TYR A 60 7.66 -0.22 -1.87
N ARG A 61 6.67 0.55 -1.44
CA ARG A 61 5.44 0.01 -0.83
C ARG A 61 4.65 -0.85 -1.81
N GLY A 62 4.59 -0.46 -3.07
CA GLY A 62 3.95 -1.23 -4.14
C GLY A 62 4.68 -2.53 -4.42
N LEU A 63 5.99 -2.48 -4.57
CA LEU A 63 6.84 -3.64 -4.80
C LEU A 63 6.75 -4.66 -3.64
N TRP A 64 6.79 -4.17 -2.40
CA TRP A 64 6.60 -5.02 -1.22
C TRP A 64 5.25 -5.75 -1.24
N LYS A 65 4.16 -5.09 -1.66
CA LYS A 65 2.85 -5.74 -1.77
C LYS A 65 2.84 -6.89 -2.77
N CYS A 66 3.51 -6.73 -3.93
CA CYS A 66 3.65 -7.81 -4.89
C CYS A 66 4.35 -9.02 -4.25
N TYR A 67 5.46 -8.80 -3.56
CA TYR A 67 6.18 -9.88 -2.89
C TYR A 67 5.39 -10.52 -1.75
N TYR A 68 4.65 -9.73 -0.99
CA TYR A 68 3.84 -10.25 0.11
C TYR A 68 2.74 -11.19 -0.37
N VAL A 69 2.11 -10.86 -1.51
CA VAL A 69 1.05 -11.71 -2.10
C VAL A 69 1.64 -12.96 -2.75
N ASP A 70 2.69 -12.83 -3.55
CA ASP A 70 3.21 -13.93 -4.38
C ASP A 70 4.06 -14.94 -3.61
N LYS A 71 4.60 -14.57 -2.43
CA LYS A 71 5.47 -15.43 -1.62
C LYS A 71 4.76 -16.05 -0.41
N GLU A 72 3.47 -16.27 -0.52
CA GLU A 72 2.66 -16.92 0.53
C GLU A 72 2.89 -16.34 1.95
N GLY A 73 2.99 -15.01 2.02
CA GLY A 73 3.21 -14.30 3.28
C GLY A 73 4.67 -14.24 3.75
N GLY A 74 5.61 -14.57 2.86
CA GLY A 74 7.05 -14.39 3.14
C GLY A 74 7.36 -12.93 3.45
N ILE A 75 8.18 -12.69 4.50
CA ILE A 75 8.61 -11.34 4.88
C ILE A 75 9.68 -10.88 3.87
N ASP A 76 9.38 -9.85 3.11
CA ASP A 76 10.33 -9.18 2.22
C ASP A 76 10.81 -7.86 2.84
N THR A 77 12.11 -7.60 2.74
CA THR A 77 12.75 -6.42 3.35
C THR A 77 12.67 -5.16 2.48
N THR A 78 12.05 -5.24 1.31
CA THR A 78 11.98 -4.12 0.36
C THR A 78 11.33 -2.88 0.98
N LEU A 79 10.29 -3.07 1.81
CA LEU A 79 9.64 -1.96 2.50
C LEU A 79 10.55 -1.25 3.50
N LEU A 80 11.50 -1.95 4.11
CA LEU A 80 12.42 -1.36 5.09
C LEU A 80 13.29 -0.26 4.48
N LYS A 81 13.54 -0.29 3.16
CA LYS A 81 14.23 0.78 2.44
C LYS A 81 13.54 2.13 2.55
N THR A 82 12.23 2.13 2.83
CA THR A 82 11.49 3.39 3.01
C THR A 82 11.82 4.10 4.32
N ILE A 83 12.41 3.41 5.31
CA ILE A 83 12.77 4.01 6.60
C ILE A 83 13.77 5.14 6.40
N GLU A 84 14.78 4.93 5.55
CA GLU A 84 15.80 5.95 5.24
C GLU A 84 15.24 7.11 4.41
N LEU A 85 14.11 6.90 3.75
CA LEU A 85 13.45 7.90 2.92
C LEU A 85 12.52 8.82 3.74
N ILE A 86 12.07 8.39 4.93
CA ILE A 86 11.10 9.14 5.76
C ILE A 86 11.42 10.63 5.88
N PRO A 87 12.67 11.05 6.19
CA PRO A 87 13.01 12.46 6.30
C PRO A 87 12.94 13.27 4.99
N GLN A 88 12.87 12.58 3.86
CA GLN A 88 12.88 13.15 2.51
C GLN A 88 11.52 13.05 1.81
N ILE A 89 10.50 12.53 2.49
CA ILE A 89 9.11 12.47 1.99
C ILE A 89 8.43 13.80 2.28
N GLU A 90 8.16 14.59 1.26
CA GLU A 90 7.52 15.90 1.38
C GLU A 90 5.99 15.78 1.48
N SER A 91 5.38 14.79 0.84
CA SER A 91 3.95 14.55 0.91
C SER A 91 3.56 13.96 2.27
N GLU A 92 2.79 14.72 3.07
CA GLU A 92 2.28 14.26 4.37
C GLU A 92 1.40 13.01 4.23
N GLU A 93 0.59 12.93 3.18
CA GLU A 93 -0.24 11.76 2.89
C GLU A 93 0.62 10.52 2.62
N GLU A 94 1.68 10.65 1.80
CA GLU A 94 2.60 9.55 1.51
C GLU A 94 3.41 9.13 2.74
N LEU A 95 3.82 10.08 3.55
CA LEU A 95 4.50 9.81 4.82
C LEU A 95 3.62 8.92 5.73
N TYR A 96 2.34 9.25 5.88
CA TYR A 96 1.44 8.45 6.71
C TYR A 96 1.10 7.10 6.09
N LYS A 97 0.94 7.01 4.77
CA LYS A 97 0.78 5.72 4.08
C LYS A 97 1.99 4.83 4.28
N THR A 98 3.19 5.40 4.24
CA THR A 98 4.45 4.69 4.46
C THR A 98 4.57 4.19 5.90
N LYS A 99 4.30 5.05 6.88
CA LYS A 99 4.29 4.66 8.30
C LYS A 99 3.24 3.56 8.58
N ASN A 100 2.06 3.64 7.96
CA ASN A 100 1.05 2.59 8.11
C ASN A 100 1.51 1.25 7.51
N ALA A 101 2.18 1.27 6.36
CA ALA A 101 2.73 0.06 5.76
C ALA A 101 3.86 -0.54 6.61
N LEU A 102 4.75 0.28 7.15
CA LEU A 102 5.80 -0.15 8.08
C LEU A 102 5.21 -0.73 9.38
N SER A 103 4.19 -0.06 9.93
CA SER A 103 3.47 -0.58 11.10
C SER A 103 2.88 -1.97 10.83
N TYR A 104 2.27 -2.18 9.66
CA TYR A 104 1.74 -3.48 9.28
C TYR A 104 2.86 -4.51 9.05
N TYR A 105 3.97 -4.12 8.42
CA TYR A 105 5.14 -5.00 8.23
C TYR A 105 5.67 -5.52 9.57
N PHE A 106 5.89 -4.63 10.54
CA PHE A 106 6.38 -5.03 11.87
C PHE A 106 5.35 -5.85 12.66
N LEU A 107 4.04 -5.56 12.48
CA LEU A 107 2.97 -6.37 13.04
C LEU A 107 3.06 -7.84 12.58
N ILE A 108 3.16 -8.08 11.27
CA ILE A 108 3.23 -9.45 10.73
C ILE A 108 4.56 -10.14 11.04
N SER A 109 5.62 -9.37 11.32
CA SER A 109 6.91 -9.89 11.80
C SER A 109 6.91 -10.21 13.29
N GLY A 110 5.84 -9.88 14.02
CA GLY A 110 5.75 -10.08 15.48
C GLY A 110 6.47 -9.01 16.31
N ASP A 111 7.06 -7.98 15.69
CA ASP A 111 7.65 -6.84 16.39
C ASP A 111 6.58 -5.78 16.68
N TYR A 112 5.79 -6.03 17.73
CA TYR A 112 4.69 -5.15 18.12
C TYR A 112 5.17 -3.77 18.58
N ALA A 113 6.37 -3.68 19.17
CA ALA A 113 6.95 -2.41 19.62
C ALA A 113 7.24 -1.47 18.44
N SER A 114 7.93 -1.96 17.41
CA SER A 114 8.15 -1.20 16.18
C SER A 114 6.86 -0.91 15.43
N ALA A 115 5.92 -1.88 15.38
CA ALA A 115 4.61 -1.68 14.79
C ALA A 115 3.86 -0.53 15.47
N MET A 116 3.81 -0.49 16.80
CA MET A 116 3.16 0.56 17.57
C MET A 116 3.87 1.91 17.39
N LYS A 117 5.21 1.95 17.36
CA LYS A 117 5.98 3.16 17.10
C LYS A 117 5.50 3.84 15.81
N TYR A 118 5.55 3.15 14.68
CA TYR A 118 5.14 3.73 13.40
C TYR A 118 3.64 4.06 13.37
N ASN A 119 2.78 3.23 13.98
CA ASN A 119 1.35 3.49 14.04
C ASN A 119 1.00 4.75 14.85
N SER A 120 1.68 4.98 15.99
CA SER A 120 1.40 6.13 16.85
C SER A 120 1.78 7.48 16.21
N GLU A 121 2.70 7.46 15.25
CA GLU A 121 3.12 8.64 14.51
C GLU A 121 2.15 9.04 13.38
N ILE A 122 1.15 8.19 13.09
CA ILE A 122 0.13 8.51 12.09
C ILE A 122 -0.88 9.49 12.70
N ARG A 123 -0.85 10.73 12.24
CA ARG A 123 -1.85 11.73 12.58
C ARG A 123 -3.00 11.61 11.58
N PRO A 124 -4.26 11.61 12.03
CA PRO A 124 -5.38 11.64 11.09
C PRO A 124 -5.42 13.02 10.41
N LEU A 125 -5.19 13.05 9.10
CA LEU A 125 -5.44 14.24 8.28
C LEU A 125 -6.92 14.64 8.33
N CYS A 126 -7.77 13.61 8.45
CA CYS A 126 -9.20 13.72 8.68
C CYS A 126 -9.64 12.52 9.52
N ARG A 127 -10.50 12.73 10.53
CA ARG A 127 -10.99 11.64 11.41
C ARG A 127 -11.72 10.53 10.63
N ASP A 128 -12.32 10.88 9.50
CA ASP A 128 -13.08 9.94 8.66
C ASP A 128 -12.31 9.46 7.44
N SER A 129 -11.01 9.72 7.37
CA SER A 129 -10.18 9.28 6.25
C SER A 129 -10.00 7.77 6.22
N VAL A 130 -9.91 7.20 5.01
CA VAL A 130 -9.62 5.77 4.83
C VAL A 130 -8.31 5.38 5.52
N LEU A 131 -7.32 6.26 5.50
CA LEU A 131 -6.02 6.03 6.13
C LEU A 131 -6.13 5.95 7.66
N PHE A 132 -6.95 6.82 8.28
CA PHE A 132 -7.24 6.77 9.71
C PHE A 132 -7.84 5.43 10.13
N TYR A 133 -8.85 4.95 9.40
CA TYR A 133 -9.48 3.67 9.73
C TYR A 133 -8.56 2.48 9.49
N LYS A 134 -7.72 2.53 8.45
CA LYS A 134 -6.66 1.52 8.23
C LYS A 134 -5.66 1.51 9.39
N SER A 135 -5.23 2.67 9.88
CA SER A 135 -4.33 2.73 11.03
C SER A 135 -4.98 2.22 12.31
N CYS A 136 -6.28 2.45 12.50
CA CYS A 136 -7.04 1.86 13.59
C CYS A 136 -7.10 0.33 13.50
N LEU A 137 -7.30 -0.22 12.29
CA LEU A 137 -7.31 -1.67 12.09
C LEU A 137 -5.96 -2.29 12.49
N VAL A 138 -4.85 -1.71 11.99
CA VAL A 138 -3.50 -2.17 12.34
C VAL A 138 -3.27 -2.06 13.85
N ARG A 139 -3.66 -0.96 14.49
CA ARG A 139 -3.53 -0.77 15.95
C ARG A 139 -4.33 -1.81 16.74
N GLY A 140 -5.55 -2.12 16.30
CA GLY A 140 -6.34 -3.20 16.88
C GLY A 140 -5.63 -4.55 16.81
N SER A 141 -5.03 -4.85 15.67
CA SER A 141 -4.26 -6.09 15.47
C SER A 141 -2.98 -6.13 16.32
N ILE A 142 -2.29 -5.00 16.52
CA ILE A 142 -1.13 -4.90 17.43
C ILE A 142 -1.57 -5.25 18.87
N PHE A 143 -2.63 -4.61 19.39
CA PHE A 143 -3.13 -4.91 20.71
C PHE A 143 -3.61 -6.36 20.88
N CYS A 144 -4.17 -6.95 19.81
CA CYS A 144 -4.51 -8.37 19.82
C CYS A 144 -3.25 -9.25 19.97
N GLY A 145 -2.18 -8.95 19.25
CA GLY A 145 -0.89 -9.63 19.39
C GLY A 145 -0.26 -9.47 20.76
N GLU A 146 -0.43 -8.32 21.40
CA GLU A 146 -0.01 -8.03 22.78
C GLU A 146 -0.97 -8.62 23.84
N ARG A 147 -2.02 -9.35 23.43
CA ARG A 147 -3.07 -9.93 24.28
C ARG A 147 -3.91 -8.90 25.06
N ASN A 148 -3.90 -7.65 24.66
CA ASN A 148 -4.77 -6.61 25.19
C ASN A 148 -6.08 -6.57 24.39
N ILE A 149 -6.97 -7.51 24.68
CA ILE A 149 -8.19 -7.75 23.88
C ILE A 149 -9.17 -6.58 23.95
N ASP A 150 -9.30 -5.90 25.09
CA ASP A 150 -10.21 -4.75 25.21
C ASP A 150 -9.79 -3.59 24.29
N SER A 151 -8.51 -3.25 24.29
CA SER A 151 -7.96 -2.25 23.35
C SER A 151 -8.07 -2.70 21.90
N ALA A 152 -7.83 -3.99 21.62
CA ALA A 152 -7.96 -4.55 20.29
C ALA A 152 -9.38 -4.38 19.74
N ILE A 153 -10.39 -4.77 20.52
CA ILE A 153 -11.81 -4.62 20.18
C ILE A 153 -12.17 -3.14 19.96
N TYR A 154 -11.71 -2.24 20.83
CA TYR A 154 -11.99 -0.81 20.74
C TYR A 154 -11.51 -0.22 19.40
N TYR A 155 -10.23 -0.46 19.04
CA TYR A 155 -9.68 0.07 17.79
C TYR A 155 -10.24 -0.61 16.55
N THR A 156 -10.54 -1.91 16.62
CA THR A 156 -11.16 -2.63 15.52
C THR A 156 -12.60 -2.18 15.28
N LYS A 157 -13.38 -1.88 16.33
CA LYS A 157 -14.69 -1.24 16.21
C LYS A 157 -14.62 0.15 15.57
N LYS A 158 -13.56 0.92 15.83
CA LYS A 158 -13.30 2.18 15.10
C LYS A 158 -13.06 1.91 13.61
N ALA A 159 -12.23 0.94 13.27
CA ALA A 159 -11.94 0.59 11.88
C ALA A 159 -13.20 0.13 11.11
N ALA A 160 -14.14 -0.55 11.78
CA ALA A 160 -15.41 -0.97 11.21
C ALA A 160 -16.33 0.18 10.77
N ARG A 161 -16.04 1.43 11.18
CA ARG A 161 -16.76 2.64 10.73
C ARG A 161 -16.26 3.16 9.37
N SER A 162 -15.24 2.55 8.79
CA SER A 162 -14.69 2.94 7.50
C SER A 162 -15.75 2.87 6.39
N ASN A 163 -15.73 3.84 5.48
CA ASN A 163 -16.48 3.75 4.23
C ASN A 163 -15.77 2.87 3.19
N TYR A 164 -14.51 2.51 3.43
CA TYR A 164 -13.77 1.62 2.53
C TYR A 164 -14.08 0.17 2.87
N ILE A 165 -14.76 -0.51 1.94
CA ILE A 165 -15.36 -1.83 2.15
C ILE A 165 -14.35 -2.87 2.67
N TYR A 166 -13.13 -2.90 2.12
CA TYR A 166 -12.10 -3.87 2.53
C TYR A 166 -11.63 -3.67 3.98
N THR A 167 -11.46 -2.42 4.44
CA THR A 167 -11.11 -2.14 5.84
C THR A 167 -12.24 -2.58 6.78
N LYS A 168 -13.50 -2.31 6.38
CA LYS A 168 -14.69 -2.71 7.14
C LYS A 168 -14.82 -4.23 7.23
N THR A 169 -14.59 -4.94 6.13
CA THR A 169 -14.64 -6.41 6.07
C THR A 169 -13.61 -7.02 7.00
N SER A 170 -12.33 -6.60 6.91
CA SER A 170 -11.28 -7.09 7.82
C SER A 170 -11.55 -6.73 9.28
N ALA A 171 -12.19 -5.59 9.55
CA ALA A 171 -12.56 -5.24 10.92
C ALA A 171 -13.63 -6.18 11.49
N TYR A 172 -14.66 -6.55 10.73
CA TYR A 172 -15.68 -7.50 11.20
C TYR A 172 -15.12 -8.92 11.37
N GLU A 173 -14.23 -9.36 10.45
CA GLU A 173 -13.52 -10.63 10.59
C GLU A 173 -12.74 -10.68 11.90
N ASN A 174 -11.93 -9.65 12.18
CA ASN A 174 -11.15 -9.57 13.41
C ASN A 174 -12.04 -9.48 14.67
N LEU A 175 -13.15 -8.75 14.61
CA LEU A 175 -14.11 -8.67 15.73
C LEU A 175 -14.73 -10.03 16.02
N TYR A 176 -15.14 -10.76 14.99
CA TYR A 176 -15.63 -12.12 15.17
C TYR A 176 -14.57 -13.04 15.78
N ALA A 177 -13.34 -13.00 15.25
CA ALA A 177 -12.24 -13.82 15.78
C ALA A 177 -11.93 -13.54 17.26
N MET A 178 -12.08 -12.27 17.71
CA MET A 178 -11.81 -11.89 19.11
C MET A 178 -12.98 -12.15 20.05
N THR A 179 -14.23 -12.08 19.56
CA THR A 179 -15.42 -12.09 20.43
C THR A 179 -16.27 -13.35 20.30
N GLY A 180 -16.17 -14.08 19.18
CA GLY A 180 -17.07 -15.19 18.84
C GLY A 180 -18.51 -14.73 18.51
N ASP A 181 -18.79 -13.43 18.45
CA ASP A 181 -20.13 -12.92 18.22
C ASP A 181 -20.57 -13.09 16.77
N SER A 182 -21.61 -13.91 16.56
CA SER A 182 -22.15 -14.25 15.24
C SER A 182 -22.68 -13.06 14.45
N VAL A 183 -23.00 -11.93 15.11
CA VAL A 183 -23.40 -10.70 14.44
C VAL A 183 -22.27 -10.19 13.53
N TYR A 184 -21.03 -10.22 14.01
CA TYR A 184 -19.87 -9.80 13.21
C TYR A 184 -19.60 -10.76 12.05
N LEU A 185 -19.82 -12.07 12.26
CA LEU A 185 -19.71 -13.05 11.16
C LEU A 185 -20.73 -12.79 10.05
N GLY A 186 -21.98 -12.49 10.40
CA GLY A 186 -23.03 -12.15 9.45
C GLY A 186 -22.69 -10.88 8.65
N LEU A 187 -22.18 -9.84 9.32
CA LEU A 187 -21.74 -8.61 8.68
C LEU A 187 -20.54 -8.83 7.75
N TYR A 188 -19.57 -9.65 8.17
CA TYR A 188 -18.43 -10.06 7.35
C TYR A 188 -18.88 -10.75 6.05
N HIS A 189 -19.74 -11.78 6.14
CA HIS A 189 -20.25 -12.49 4.95
C HIS A 189 -21.01 -11.57 4.00
N SER A 190 -21.89 -10.72 4.51
CA SER A 190 -22.65 -9.76 3.69
C SER A 190 -21.71 -8.83 2.89
N LEU A 191 -20.60 -8.39 3.48
CA LEU A 191 -19.61 -7.57 2.77
C LEU A 191 -18.79 -8.39 1.77
N CYS A 192 -18.45 -9.64 2.08
CA CYS A 192 -17.78 -10.54 1.14
C CYS A 192 -18.62 -10.76 -0.11
N ASP A 193 -19.92 -11.00 0.04
CA ASP A 193 -20.87 -11.15 -1.07
C ASP A 193 -20.94 -9.86 -1.92
N SER A 194 -20.94 -8.70 -1.25
CA SER A 194 -20.91 -7.41 -1.94
C SER A 194 -19.61 -7.22 -2.73
N ILE A 195 -18.45 -7.58 -2.16
CA ILE A 195 -17.16 -7.52 -2.85
C ILE A 195 -17.16 -8.48 -4.05
N ALA A 196 -17.61 -9.71 -3.89
CA ALA A 196 -17.71 -10.69 -4.96
C ALA A 196 -18.58 -10.19 -6.12
N GLY A 197 -19.68 -9.49 -5.82
CA GLY A 197 -20.55 -8.86 -6.83
C GLY A 197 -19.89 -7.69 -7.56
N MET A 198 -18.95 -6.98 -6.92
CA MET A 198 -18.20 -5.87 -7.53
C MET A 198 -17.05 -6.34 -8.42
N VAL A 199 -16.42 -7.46 -8.07
CA VAL A 199 -15.35 -8.09 -8.85
C VAL A 199 -16.00 -8.86 -10.01
N LYS A 200 -16.57 -8.14 -10.99
CA LYS A 200 -16.74 -8.74 -12.31
C LYS A 200 -15.32 -9.03 -12.81
N PRO A 201 -15.04 -10.26 -13.31
CA PRO A 201 -13.75 -10.52 -13.93
C PRO A 201 -13.59 -9.49 -15.06
N ALA A 202 -12.83 -8.45 -14.83
CA ALA A 202 -12.34 -7.62 -15.90
C ALA A 202 -11.59 -8.61 -16.78
N LYS A 203 -12.12 -8.88 -17.99
CA LYS A 203 -11.31 -9.52 -19.03
C LYS A 203 -10.15 -8.56 -19.25
N VAL A 204 -9.09 -8.78 -18.48
CA VAL A 204 -7.85 -8.01 -18.62
C VAL A 204 -7.40 -8.33 -20.03
N ASN A 205 -7.57 -7.35 -20.91
CA ASN A 205 -7.07 -7.46 -22.25
C ASN A 205 -5.54 -7.34 -22.15
N SER A 206 -4.85 -8.47 -21.97
CA SER A 206 -3.39 -8.53 -21.85
C SER A 206 -2.71 -7.86 -23.06
N ALA A 207 -3.36 -7.85 -24.22
CA ALA A 207 -2.91 -7.14 -25.41
C ALA A 207 -2.88 -5.61 -25.19
N PHE A 208 -3.92 -5.03 -24.54
CA PHE A 208 -3.96 -3.60 -24.25
C PHE A 208 -2.83 -3.16 -23.31
N TYR A 209 -2.58 -3.92 -22.25
CA TYR A 209 -1.46 -3.61 -21.34
C TYR A 209 -0.10 -3.85 -22.00
N GLY A 210 0.04 -4.87 -22.85
CA GLY A 210 1.23 -5.11 -23.64
C GLY A 210 1.54 -3.95 -24.59
N GLU A 211 0.52 -3.42 -25.27
CA GLU A 211 0.66 -2.26 -26.16
C GLU A 211 1.01 -0.98 -25.38
N LEU A 212 0.36 -0.74 -24.24
CA LEU A 212 0.66 0.39 -23.37
C LEU A 212 2.12 0.37 -22.88
N ILE A 213 2.59 -0.79 -22.41
CA ILE A 213 3.97 -0.98 -21.96
C ILE A 213 4.95 -0.78 -23.11
N ASN A 214 4.63 -1.29 -24.29
CA ASN A 214 5.49 -1.16 -25.48
C ASN A 214 5.61 0.30 -25.92
N ASN A 215 4.50 1.03 -25.97
CA ASN A 215 4.48 2.46 -26.29
C ASN A 215 5.30 3.29 -25.29
N MET A 216 5.21 2.99 -23.99
CA MET A 216 6.02 3.65 -22.97
C MET A 216 7.51 3.33 -23.13
N ASN A 217 7.88 2.10 -23.47
CA ASN A 217 9.27 1.72 -23.70
C ASN A 217 9.85 2.43 -24.94
N VAL A 218 9.07 2.59 -26.01
CA VAL A 218 9.46 3.32 -27.23
C VAL A 218 9.66 4.80 -26.92
N GLU A 219 8.74 5.41 -26.17
CA GLU A 219 8.85 6.81 -25.79
C GLU A 219 10.05 7.07 -24.86
N TYR A 220 10.31 6.16 -23.92
CA TYR A 220 11.49 6.17 -23.08
C TYR A 220 12.79 6.11 -23.88
N SER A 221 12.87 5.18 -24.85
CA SER A 221 14.05 5.04 -25.70
C SER A 221 14.34 6.29 -26.55
N ARG A 222 13.27 6.98 -26.98
CA ARG A 222 13.40 8.24 -27.75
C ARG A 222 13.90 9.43 -26.91
N ARG A 223 13.68 9.41 -25.58
CA ARG A 223 14.07 10.52 -24.68
C ARG A 223 15.47 10.34 -24.08
N ILE A 224 16.05 9.13 -24.17
CA ILE A 224 17.41 8.84 -23.64
C ILE A 224 18.48 8.96 -24.73
N HIS A 225 18.12 8.82 -26.00
CA HIS A 225 18.98 9.02 -27.17
C HIS A 225 18.75 10.40 -27.80
#